data_bc1104cc3b21ea54974ff215d9ba8cf3
#
_entry.id   bc1104cc3b21ea54974ff215d9ba8cf3
#
_cell.length_a   1.000
_cell.length_b   1.000
_cell.length_c   1.000
_cell.angle_alpha   90.00
_cell.angle_beta   90.00
_cell.angle_gamma   90.00
#
_symmetry.space_group_name_H-M   'P 1'
#
loop_
_entity.id
_entity.type
_entity.pdbx_description
1 polymer ?
#
loop_
_entity_poly.entity_id
_entity_poly.type
_entity_poly.pdbx_seq_one_letter_code
_entity_poly.pdbx_strand_id
1 'polypeptide(L)'
;MKSDTSILLVIVVAMYAALFAQSGAPKSVKAAPSDAQKSFDTMKSFAGDWQGPVSVDPPQADMKTDKPIHVSMRVTSRGNALVHEMQESGTALDPAKYDHPVTMFYLDADHLTLIHYCDAGNRPRMTGKASPDGKKVEFDFADLSGDNKYGHMYHAVFTAIDADHHAEDWTYLMPGDKPLHAHFDLQRVK
;
A
#
# COMPACT_ATOMS: atom_id res chain seq x y z
N MET A 1 36.56 -46.52 64.29
CA MET A 1 35.43 -45.58 64.53
C MET A 1 35.75 -44.33 63.75
N LYS A 2 35.15 -44.16 62.56
CA LYS A 2 35.19 -42.92 61.79
C LYS A 2 33.74 -42.51 61.58
N SER A 3 33.43 -41.37 62.15
CA SER A 3 32.12 -40.76 62.30
C SER A 3 31.61 -40.19 61.02
N ASP A 4 30.37 -40.52 60.69
CA ASP A 4 29.57 -39.99 59.60
C ASP A 4 29.20 -38.56 59.87
N THR A 5 29.77 -37.61 59.11
CA THR A 5 29.40 -36.19 59.21
C THR A 5 29.28 -35.56 57.76
N SER A 6 28.67 -36.26 56.83
CA SER A 6 28.60 -35.77 55.43
C SER A 6 27.19 -35.77 54.78
N ILE A 7 26.10 -35.93 55.59
CA ILE A 7 24.74 -36.02 54.96
C ILE A 7 23.87 -34.78 55.27
N LEU A 8 24.32 -33.81 56.06
CA LEU A 8 23.45 -32.69 56.44
C LEU A 8 23.62 -31.42 55.63
N LEU A 9 24.51 -31.38 54.63
CA LEU A 9 24.76 -30.16 53.82
C LEU A 9 24.08 -30.13 52.44
N VAL A 10 23.47 -31.24 52.02
CA VAL A 10 22.87 -31.34 50.66
C VAL A 10 21.37 -30.93 50.63
N ILE A 11 20.69 -30.92 51.79
CA ILE A 11 19.22 -30.67 51.82
C ILE A 11 18.89 -29.18 51.93
N VAL A 12 19.79 -28.28 52.34
CA VAL A 12 19.52 -26.85 52.47
C VAL A 12 19.64 -26.06 51.17
N VAL A 13 20.37 -26.57 50.19
CA VAL A 13 20.56 -25.88 48.86
C VAL A 13 19.36 -26.11 47.92
N ALA A 14 18.57 -27.14 48.09
CA ALA A 14 17.43 -27.48 47.24
C ALA A 14 16.17 -26.66 47.51
N MET A 15 16.05 -25.95 48.62
CA MET A 15 14.83 -25.17 48.98
C MET A 15 14.89 -23.69 48.57
N TYR A 16 16.02 -23.16 48.10
CA TYR A 16 16.10 -21.75 47.64
C TYR A 16 15.89 -21.55 46.16
N ALA A 17 15.80 -22.60 45.36
CA ALA A 17 15.64 -22.51 43.91
C ALA A 17 14.14 -22.41 43.45
N ALA A 18 13.18 -22.59 44.35
CA ALA A 18 11.74 -22.65 43.96
C ALA A 18 10.97 -21.33 44.13
N LEU A 19 11.59 -20.23 44.55
CA LEU A 19 10.88 -18.96 44.81
C LEU A 19 11.09 -17.87 43.77
N PHE A 20 11.80 -18.10 42.66
CA PHE A 20 12.02 -17.11 41.60
C PHE A 20 11.40 -17.44 40.26
N ALA A 21 10.46 -18.35 40.15
CA ALA A 21 9.85 -18.79 38.90
C ALA A 21 8.41 -18.32 38.70
N GLN A 22 8.05 -17.10 39.14
CA GLN A 22 6.77 -16.47 38.78
C GLN A 22 6.90 -14.97 38.54
N SER A 23 7.86 -14.54 37.75
CA SER A 23 7.73 -13.30 37.02
C SER A 23 6.97 -13.61 35.72
N GLY A 24 5.66 -13.48 35.74
CA GLY A 24 4.87 -13.54 34.51
C GLY A 24 5.49 -12.59 33.49
N ALA A 25 5.85 -13.10 32.32
CA ALA A 25 6.33 -12.29 31.22
C ALA A 25 5.34 -11.13 31.02
N PRO A 26 5.78 -9.86 30.90
CA PRO A 26 4.90 -8.75 30.68
C PRO A 26 4.07 -9.05 29.42
N LYS A 27 2.75 -9.07 29.54
CA LYS A 27 1.85 -9.15 28.39
C LYS A 27 2.23 -8.01 27.46
N SER A 28 2.79 -8.32 26.30
CA SER A 28 3.08 -7.35 25.26
C SER A 28 1.77 -6.61 24.95
N VAL A 29 1.63 -5.40 25.43
CA VAL A 29 0.55 -4.51 25.00
C VAL A 29 0.87 -4.15 23.56
N LYS A 30 0.08 -4.68 22.62
CA LYS A 30 0.20 -4.32 21.21
C LYS A 30 -0.02 -2.82 21.11
N ALA A 31 1.00 -2.09 20.70
CA ALA A 31 0.90 -0.65 20.48
C ALA A 31 -0.24 -0.34 19.49
N ALA A 32 -0.93 0.77 19.67
CA ALA A 32 -1.93 1.23 18.71
C ALA A 32 -1.27 1.44 17.34
N PRO A 33 -1.97 1.14 16.24
CA PRO A 33 -1.44 1.36 14.90
C PRO A 33 -1.07 2.85 14.70
N SER A 34 0.06 3.11 14.04
CA SER A 34 0.42 4.47 13.61
C SER A 34 -0.58 5.00 12.58
N ASP A 35 -0.56 6.32 12.33
CA ASP A 35 -1.46 6.91 11.33
C ASP A 35 -1.10 6.43 9.91
N ALA A 36 0.18 6.18 9.63
CA ALA A 36 0.61 5.54 8.39
C ALA A 36 0.04 4.12 8.26
N GLN A 37 0.05 3.33 9.35
CA GLN A 37 -0.53 1.99 9.34
C GLN A 37 -2.05 2.04 9.09
N LYS A 38 -2.76 2.97 9.73
CA LYS A 38 -4.21 3.17 9.49
C LYS A 38 -4.48 3.56 8.04
N SER A 39 -3.68 4.48 7.48
CA SER A 39 -3.79 4.89 6.08
C SER A 39 -3.52 3.72 5.12
N PHE A 40 -2.53 2.88 5.43
CA PHE A 40 -2.26 1.67 4.64
C PHE A 40 -3.38 0.63 4.77
N ASP A 41 -3.96 0.48 5.96
CA ASP A 41 -5.11 -0.42 6.16
C ASP A 41 -6.34 0.09 5.38
N THR A 42 -6.53 1.42 5.29
CA THR A 42 -7.54 2.02 4.40
C THR A 42 -7.24 1.69 2.93
N MET A 43 -6.01 1.84 2.44
CA MET A 43 -5.65 1.45 1.07
C MET A 43 -5.92 -0.03 0.80
N LYS A 44 -5.60 -0.92 1.75
CA LYS A 44 -5.89 -2.36 1.61
C LYS A 44 -7.37 -2.69 1.52
N SER A 45 -8.27 -1.82 1.98
CA SER A 45 -9.72 -2.03 1.84
C SER A 45 -10.22 -1.94 0.40
N PHE A 46 -9.45 -1.29 -0.49
CA PHE A 46 -9.73 -1.27 -1.93
C PHE A 46 -9.33 -2.57 -2.65
N ALA A 47 -8.72 -3.55 -1.96
CA ALA A 47 -8.35 -4.81 -2.61
C ALA A 47 -9.57 -5.47 -3.29
N GLY A 48 -9.38 -5.91 -4.53
CA GLY A 48 -10.41 -6.50 -5.39
C GLY A 48 -10.17 -6.16 -6.85
N ASP A 49 -11.12 -6.60 -7.69
CA ASP A 49 -11.16 -6.30 -9.11
C ASP A 49 -12.26 -5.28 -9.38
N TRP A 50 -11.95 -4.28 -10.18
CA TRP A 50 -12.78 -3.12 -10.43
C TRP A 50 -12.84 -2.82 -11.91
N GLN A 51 -13.94 -2.22 -12.36
CA GLN A 51 -14.10 -1.83 -13.75
C GLN A 51 -14.97 -0.60 -13.87
N GLY A 52 -14.62 0.31 -14.78
CA GLY A 52 -15.42 1.48 -15.02
C GLY A 52 -14.86 2.41 -16.09
N PRO A 53 -15.58 3.50 -16.39
CA PRO A 53 -15.14 4.49 -17.35
C PRO A 53 -13.96 5.32 -16.80
N VAL A 54 -13.17 5.85 -17.73
CA VAL A 54 -12.17 6.87 -17.47
C VAL A 54 -12.48 8.14 -18.25
N SER A 55 -12.29 9.28 -17.62
CA SER A 55 -12.29 10.58 -18.27
C SER A 55 -10.97 11.29 -18.07
N VAL A 56 -10.52 12.05 -19.08
CA VAL A 56 -9.22 12.74 -19.07
C VAL A 56 -9.43 14.22 -19.39
N ASP A 57 -8.82 15.10 -18.60
CA ASP A 57 -8.88 16.56 -18.75
C ASP A 57 -7.47 17.18 -18.67
N PRO A 58 -7.03 17.97 -19.66
CA PRO A 58 -7.69 18.23 -20.96
C PRO A 58 -7.78 16.95 -21.81
N PRO A 59 -8.80 16.82 -22.65
CA PRO A 59 -9.00 15.65 -23.50
C PRO A 59 -7.78 15.36 -24.39
N GLN A 60 -7.33 14.09 -24.38
CA GLN A 60 -6.23 13.60 -25.22
C GLN A 60 -6.79 12.62 -26.27
N ALA A 61 -6.41 12.80 -27.54
CA ALA A 61 -6.94 11.99 -28.62
C ALA A 61 -6.48 10.53 -28.56
N ASP A 62 -5.26 10.30 -28.09
CA ASP A 62 -4.60 9.00 -27.93
C ASP A 62 -5.01 8.24 -26.64
N MET A 63 -5.64 8.95 -25.69
CA MET A 63 -6.20 8.38 -24.46
C MET A 63 -7.71 8.16 -24.51
N LYS A 64 -8.32 8.47 -25.66
CA LYS A 64 -9.75 8.27 -25.84
C LYS A 64 -10.05 6.78 -26.03
N THR A 65 -10.75 6.18 -25.08
CA THR A 65 -11.27 4.81 -25.18
C THR A 65 -12.75 4.76 -24.92
N ASP A 66 -13.47 3.93 -25.67
CA ASP A 66 -14.88 3.61 -25.42
C ASP A 66 -15.02 2.36 -24.54
N LYS A 67 -13.90 1.76 -24.17
CA LYS A 67 -13.87 0.58 -23.28
C LYS A 67 -13.62 1.00 -21.84
N PRO A 68 -14.21 0.28 -20.88
CA PRO A 68 -13.91 0.52 -19.50
C PRO A 68 -12.46 0.15 -19.17
N ILE A 69 -11.91 0.80 -18.16
CA ILE A 69 -10.64 0.39 -17.55
C ILE A 69 -10.94 -0.71 -16.52
N HIS A 70 -10.11 -1.73 -16.50
CA HIS A 70 -10.05 -2.74 -15.45
C HIS A 70 -8.89 -2.39 -14.51
N VAL A 71 -9.18 -2.37 -13.21
CA VAL A 71 -8.20 -2.16 -12.14
C VAL A 71 -8.21 -3.37 -11.24
N SER A 72 -7.03 -3.97 -11.00
CA SER A 72 -6.85 -5.04 -10.01
C SER A 72 -6.00 -4.55 -8.85
N MET A 73 -6.53 -4.69 -7.64
CA MET A 73 -5.82 -4.34 -6.40
C MET A 73 -5.65 -5.57 -5.52
N ARG A 74 -4.40 -5.95 -5.23
CA ARG A 74 -4.11 -7.20 -4.54
C ARG A 74 -3.10 -7.01 -3.41
N VAL A 75 -3.50 -7.39 -2.20
CA VAL A 75 -2.58 -7.46 -1.06
C VAL A 75 -1.55 -8.58 -1.30
N THR A 76 -0.29 -8.27 -1.11
CA THR A 76 0.84 -9.20 -1.31
C THR A 76 1.87 -9.11 -0.17
N SER A 77 2.96 -9.88 -0.28
CA SER A 77 4.07 -9.85 0.69
C SER A 77 3.62 -10.04 2.14
N ARG A 78 2.67 -10.96 2.36
CA ARG A 78 2.07 -11.24 3.69
C ARG A 78 1.45 -10.01 4.34
N GLY A 79 0.83 -9.12 3.53
CA GLY A 79 0.18 -7.90 4.01
C GLY A 79 1.07 -6.65 4.04
N ASN A 80 2.33 -6.74 3.60
CA ASN A 80 3.27 -5.63 3.63
C ASN A 80 3.22 -4.73 2.39
N ALA A 81 2.51 -5.16 1.33
CA ALA A 81 2.34 -4.37 0.13
C ALA A 81 0.95 -4.59 -0.49
N LEU A 82 0.48 -3.60 -1.24
CA LEU A 82 -0.68 -3.67 -2.11
C LEU A 82 -0.20 -3.36 -3.53
N VAL A 83 -0.50 -4.23 -4.47
CA VAL A 83 -0.28 -4.02 -5.91
C VAL A 83 -1.55 -3.46 -6.50
N HIS A 84 -1.43 -2.45 -7.33
CA HIS A 84 -2.48 -1.91 -8.18
C HIS A 84 -1.99 -2.01 -9.63
N GLU A 85 -2.80 -2.60 -10.48
CA GLU A 85 -2.54 -2.80 -11.91
C GLU A 85 -3.75 -2.31 -12.68
N MET A 86 -3.53 -1.56 -13.76
CA MET A 86 -4.63 -1.07 -14.58
C MET A 86 -4.40 -1.35 -16.06
N GLN A 87 -5.49 -1.58 -16.79
CA GLN A 87 -5.46 -1.74 -18.24
C GLN A 87 -6.85 -1.54 -18.83
N GLU A 88 -6.91 -1.25 -20.12
CA GLU A 88 -8.17 -1.26 -20.85
C GLU A 88 -8.75 -2.68 -20.87
N SER A 89 -10.03 -2.83 -20.58
CA SER A 89 -10.71 -4.14 -20.51
C SER A 89 -10.63 -4.89 -21.83
N GLY A 90 -10.28 -6.18 -21.76
CA GLY A 90 -10.10 -7.05 -22.92
C GLY A 90 -8.80 -6.83 -23.67
N THR A 91 -7.89 -6.01 -23.15
CA THR A 91 -6.54 -5.86 -23.71
C THR A 91 -5.64 -6.98 -23.20
N ALA A 92 -4.85 -7.57 -24.08
CA ALA A 92 -3.88 -8.59 -23.67
C ALA A 92 -2.70 -7.98 -22.92
N LEU A 93 -2.08 -8.75 -22.02
CA LEU A 93 -0.80 -8.40 -21.41
C LEU A 93 0.34 -8.55 -22.44
N ASP A 94 0.44 -7.60 -23.35
CA ASP A 94 1.46 -7.55 -24.39
C ASP A 94 2.28 -6.26 -24.22
N PRO A 95 3.44 -6.31 -23.51
CA PRO A 95 4.22 -5.12 -23.18
C PRO A 95 4.87 -4.48 -24.41
N ALA A 96 4.83 -5.13 -25.58
CA ALA A 96 5.29 -4.54 -26.84
C ALA A 96 4.24 -3.61 -27.48
N LYS A 97 3.00 -3.66 -27.01
CA LYS A 97 1.87 -2.92 -27.62
C LYS A 97 1.13 -2.00 -26.65
N TYR A 98 1.05 -2.39 -25.40
CA TYR A 98 0.18 -1.73 -24.43
C TYR A 98 0.96 -1.36 -23.17
N ASP A 99 0.73 -0.15 -22.70
CA ASP A 99 1.11 0.19 -21.34
C ASP A 99 0.22 -0.59 -20.35
N HIS A 100 0.83 -1.07 -19.29
CA HIS A 100 0.19 -1.76 -18.18
C HIS A 100 0.74 -1.19 -16.88
N PRO A 101 0.25 -0.01 -16.47
CA PRO A 101 0.76 0.66 -15.29
C PRO A 101 0.61 -0.19 -14.04
N VAL A 102 1.67 -0.21 -13.24
CA VAL A 102 1.72 -0.90 -11.96
C VAL A 102 2.10 0.08 -10.87
N THR A 103 1.33 0.10 -9.79
CA THR A 103 1.64 0.89 -8.60
C THR A 103 1.78 -0.02 -7.39
N MET A 104 2.85 0.17 -6.63
CA MET A 104 3.09 -0.54 -5.37
C MET A 104 2.87 0.41 -4.20
N PHE A 105 1.97 0.05 -3.28
CA PHE A 105 1.76 0.75 -2.01
C PHE A 105 2.38 -0.05 -0.88
N TYR A 106 3.06 0.63 0.03
CA TYR A 106 3.77 0.02 1.16
C TYR A 106 4.01 1.04 2.27
N LEU A 107 4.47 0.58 3.42
CA LEU A 107 4.96 1.48 4.47
C LEU A 107 6.47 1.65 4.33
N ASP A 108 6.91 2.90 4.25
CA ASP A 108 8.30 3.31 4.36
C ASP A 108 8.49 4.02 5.71
N ALA A 109 9.03 3.29 6.68
CA ALA A 109 9.08 3.71 8.09
C ALA A 109 7.68 4.07 8.61
N ASP A 110 7.41 5.34 8.86
CA ASP A 110 6.17 5.89 9.37
C ASP A 110 5.32 6.62 8.30
N HIS A 111 5.60 6.35 7.02
CA HIS A 111 4.88 6.94 5.89
C HIS A 111 4.21 5.87 5.04
N LEU A 112 2.95 6.08 4.67
CA LEU A 112 2.35 5.38 3.55
C LEU A 112 2.98 5.92 2.27
N THR A 113 3.49 5.03 1.44
CA THR A 113 4.25 5.39 0.25
C THR A 113 3.74 4.59 -0.96
N LEU A 114 3.79 5.19 -2.13
CA LEU A 114 3.63 4.48 -3.39
C LEU A 114 4.83 4.71 -4.32
N ILE A 115 5.08 3.74 -5.21
CA ILE A 115 5.91 3.89 -6.40
C ILE A 115 5.07 3.47 -7.60
N HIS A 116 5.04 4.33 -8.63
CA HIS A 116 4.31 4.08 -9.86
C HIS A 116 5.26 3.72 -11.01
N TYR A 117 4.85 2.78 -11.85
CA TYR A 117 5.56 2.31 -13.05
C TYR A 117 4.61 2.38 -14.24
N CYS A 118 5.03 3.02 -15.33
CA CYS A 118 4.34 3.08 -16.61
C CYS A 118 5.35 3.23 -17.76
N ASP A 119 4.87 3.38 -18.97
CA ASP A 119 5.69 3.54 -20.19
C ASP A 119 6.54 4.82 -20.23
N ALA A 120 6.28 5.80 -19.34
CA ALA A 120 7.17 6.96 -19.18
C ALA A 120 8.60 6.57 -18.74
N GLY A 121 8.79 5.34 -18.24
CA GLY A 121 10.09 4.75 -17.94
C GLY A 121 10.75 5.30 -16.66
N ASN A 122 10.08 6.19 -15.95
CA ASN A 122 10.52 6.70 -14.66
C ASN A 122 9.71 6.08 -13.50
N ARG A 123 10.07 6.43 -12.28
CA ARG A 123 9.47 5.89 -11.06
C ARG A 123 9.20 7.01 -10.07
N PRO A 124 8.08 7.73 -10.21
CA PRO A 124 7.65 8.69 -9.21
C PRO A 124 7.32 7.97 -7.90
N ARG A 125 7.82 8.53 -6.81
CA ARG A 125 7.46 8.15 -5.44
C ARG A 125 6.57 9.23 -4.85
N MET A 126 5.48 8.80 -4.21
CA MET A 126 4.55 9.70 -3.54
C MET A 126 4.29 9.23 -2.11
N THR A 127 3.99 10.16 -1.22
CA THR A 127 3.62 9.88 0.18
C THR A 127 2.15 10.13 0.40
N GLY A 128 1.50 9.23 1.12
CA GLY A 128 0.05 9.23 1.26
C GLY A 128 -0.46 9.34 2.68
N LYS A 129 -1.67 9.85 2.80
CA LYS A 129 -2.39 10.00 4.06
C LYS A 129 -3.88 9.78 3.86
N ALA A 130 -4.49 9.02 4.77
CA ALA A 130 -5.95 8.89 4.79
C ALA A 130 -6.59 10.13 5.43
N SER A 131 -7.79 10.49 4.94
CA SER A 131 -8.67 11.44 5.60
C SER A 131 -9.12 10.92 6.97
N PRO A 132 -9.51 11.82 7.91
CA PRO A 132 -9.92 11.40 9.25
C PRO A 132 -11.13 10.45 9.29
N ASP A 133 -12.01 10.52 8.28
CA ASP A 133 -13.17 9.64 8.13
C ASP A 133 -12.83 8.31 7.42
N GLY A 134 -11.57 8.13 6.99
CA GLY A 134 -11.09 6.94 6.29
C GLY A 134 -11.66 6.74 4.88
N LYS A 135 -12.36 7.74 4.32
CA LYS A 135 -12.98 7.61 2.99
C LYS A 135 -12.08 7.98 1.84
N LYS A 136 -11.02 8.75 2.10
CA LYS A 136 -10.06 9.15 1.09
C LYS A 136 -8.64 8.78 1.51
N VAL A 137 -7.82 8.44 0.53
CA VAL A 137 -6.36 8.40 0.69
C VAL A 137 -5.77 9.24 -0.43
N GLU A 138 -5.01 10.26 -0.06
CA GLU A 138 -4.41 11.22 -0.97
C GLU A 138 -2.90 11.06 -0.94
N PHE A 139 -2.27 11.09 -2.12
CA PHE A 139 -0.84 10.93 -2.32
C PHE A 139 -0.26 12.14 -3.03
N ASP A 140 0.76 12.73 -2.43
CA ASP A 140 1.51 13.85 -2.96
C ASP A 140 2.90 13.41 -3.41
N PHE A 141 3.39 14.02 -4.50
CA PHE A 141 4.71 13.77 -5.04
C PHE A 141 5.81 14.01 -4.01
N ALA A 142 6.73 13.08 -3.90
CA ALA A 142 7.90 13.18 -3.02
C ALA A 142 9.20 13.32 -3.82
N ASP A 143 9.44 12.40 -4.76
CA ASP A 143 10.61 12.43 -5.62
C ASP A 143 10.43 11.57 -6.88
N LEU A 144 11.40 11.68 -7.80
CA LEU A 144 11.43 10.97 -9.07
C LEU A 144 12.75 10.23 -9.25
N SER A 145 12.68 8.93 -9.52
CA SER A 145 13.82 8.15 -10.00
C SER A 145 13.69 7.90 -11.50
N GLY A 146 14.75 8.17 -12.24
CA GLY A 146 14.77 8.08 -13.71
C GLY A 146 14.64 9.43 -14.40
N ASP A 147 14.42 9.39 -15.72
CA ASP A 147 14.35 10.56 -16.58
C ASP A 147 12.93 11.16 -16.55
N ASN A 148 12.82 12.47 -16.62
CA ASN A 148 11.55 13.21 -16.71
C ASN A 148 11.22 13.68 -18.14
N LYS A 149 11.75 12.99 -19.14
CA LYS A 149 11.58 13.40 -20.56
C LYS A 149 10.11 13.44 -21.00
N TYR A 150 9.32 12.51 -20.51
CA TYR A 150 7.90 12.36 -20.88
C TYR A 150 6.93 12.86 -19.83
N GLY A 151 7.41 13.40 -18.72
CA GLY A 151 6.60 13.74 -17.56
C GLY A 151 6.54 12.62 -16.53
N HIS A 152 5.70 12.77 -15.52
CA HIS A 152 5.57 11.79 -14.43
C HIS A 152 4.24 11.90 -13.69
N MET A 153 3.83 10.85 -13.02
CA MET A 153 2.70 10.88 -12.10
C MET A 153 3.05 11.78 -10.89
N TYR A 154 2.13 12.66 -10.52
CA TYR A 154 2.39 13.74 -9.57
C TYR A 154 1.47 13.71 -8.34
N HIS A 155 0.22 13.30 -8.51
CA HIS A 155 -0.77 13.28 -7.45
C HIS A 155 -1.78 12.18 -7.69
N ALA A 156 -2.31 11.58 -6.61
CA ALA A 156 -3.37 10.58 -6.70
C ALA A 156 -4.31 10.67 -5.50
N VAL A 157 -5.61 10.46 -5.74
CA VAL A 157 -6.64 10.38 -4.70
C VAL A 157 -7.50 9.15 -4.92
N PHE A 158 -7.63 8.33 -3.89
CA PHE A 158 -8.55 7.19 -3.85
C PHE A 158 -9.72 7.53 -2.95
N THR A 159 -10.94 7.46 -3.45
CA THR A 159 -12.16 7.83 -2.70
C THR A 159 -13.10 6.63 -2.61
N ALA A 160 -13.31 6.11 -1.41
CA ALA A 160 -14.34 5.11 -1.16
C ALA A 160 -15.72 5.78 -1.19
N ILE A 161 -16.59 5.35 -2.09
CA ILE A 161 -17.99 5.81 -2.20
C ILE A 161 -18.87 4.87 -1.39
N ASP A 162 -18.77 3.57 -1.65
CA ASP A 162 -19.39 2.50 -0.86
C ASP A 162 -18.57 1.19 -0.97
N ALA A 163 -19.12 0.05 -0.56
CA ALA A 163 -18.42 -1.23 -0.53
C ALA A 163 -18.06 -1.77 -1.94
N ASP A 164 -18.83 -1.40 -2.95
CA ASP A 164 -18.70 -1.88 -4.32
C ASP A 164 -18.41 -0.75 -5.33
N HIS A 165 -18.09 0.47 -4.83
CA HIS A 165 -17.87 1.64 -5.65
C HIS A 165 -16.76 2.53 -5.07
N HIS A 166 -15.75 2.85 -5.87
CA HIS A 166 -14.74 3.85 -5.53
C HIS A 166 -14.35 4.68 -6.76
N ALA A 167 -13.73 5.82 -6.53
CA ALA A 167 -13.15 6.64 -7.56
C ALA A 167 -11.64 6.79 -7.35
N GLU A 168 -10.92 6.94 -8.45
CA GLU A 168 -9.51 7.29 -8.47
C GLU A 168 -9.30 8.53 -9.32
N ASP A 169 -8.63 9.53 -8.75
CA ASP A 169 -8.21 10.74 -9.45
C ASP A 169 -6.68 10.76 -9.53
N TRP A 170 -6.14 10.78 -10.74
CA TRP A 170 -4.71 10.81 -10.99
C TRP A 170 -4.32 12.09 -11.72
N THR A 171 -3.23 12.71 -11.29
CA THR A 171 -2.64 13.86 -11.97
C THR A 171 -1.26 13.48 -12.49
N TYR A 172 -1.10 13.59 -13.77
CA TYR A 172 0.18 13.44 -14.46
C TYR A 172 0.71 14.82 -14.88
N LEU A 173 1.97 15.12 -14.62
CA LEU A 173 2.62 16.30 -15.17
C LEU A 173 3.32 15.95 -16.46
N MET A 174 2.78 16.45 -17.58
CA MET A 174 3.43 16.38 -18.88
C MET A 174 4.66 17.32 -18.93
N PRO A 175 5.55 17.17 -19.95
CA PRO A 175 6.66 18.10 -20.13
C PRO A 175 6.23 19.55 -20.11
N GLY A 176 6.98 20.37 -19.33
CA GLY A 176 6.66 21.78 -19.06
C GLY A 176 5.60 21.98 -17.97
N ASP A 177 5.49 21.01 -17.06
CA ASP A 177 4.62 21.01 -15.85
C ASP A 177 3.13 21.23 -16.18
N LYS A 178 2.70 20.75 -17.33
CA LYS A 178 1.30 20.83 -17.75
C LYS A 178 0.51 19.66 -17.14
N PRO A 179 -0.48 19.95 -16.28
CA PRO A 179 -1.25 18.88 -15.64
C PRO A 179 -2.19 18.21 -16.65
N LEU A 180 -2.30 16.90 -16.50
CA LEU A 180 -3.27 16.04 -17.11
C LEU A 180 -3.99 15.27 -16.01
N HIS A 181 -5.30 15.37 -15.94
CA HIS A 181 -6.11 14.72 -14.91
C HIS A 181 -6.86 13.55 -15.51
N ALA A 182 -6.78 12.39 -14.84
CA ALA A 182 -7.58 11.22 -15.19
C ALA A 182 -8.49 10.87 -14.01
N HIS A 183 -9.77 10.73 -14.26
CA HIS A 183 -10.77 10.32 -13.29
C HIS A 183 -11.35 8.98 -13.68
N PHE A 184 -11.31 8.03 -12.77
CA PHE A 184 -11.85 6.68 -12.89
C PHE A 184 -13.04 6.53 -11.95
N ASP A 185 -14.18 6.08 -12.47
CA ASP A 185 -15.39 5.75 -11.70
C ASP A 185 -15.58 4.24 -11.73
N LEU A 186 -15.21 3.56 -10.64
CA LEU A 186 -14.94 2.13 -10.62
C LEU A 186 -15.93 1.35 -9.77
N GLN A 187 -16.61 0.38 -10.41
CA GLN A 187 -17.50 -0.58 -9.76
C GLN A 187 -16.78 -1.92 -9.58
N ARG A 188 -17.04 -2.59 -8.44
CA ARG A 188 -16.47 -3.90 -8.14
C ARG A 188 -16.96 -4.96 -9.12
N VAL A 189 -16.03 -5.70 -9.69
CA VAL A 189 -16.34 -6.88 -10.53
C VAL A 189 -16.74 -8.03 -9.61
N LYS A 190 -17.86 -8.67 -9.90
CA LYS A 190 -18.43 -9.81 -9.14
C LYS A 190 -18.11 -11.13 -9.80
#